data_52d0b9f20e3d7687beea6acff0ea7268
#
_entry.id   52d0b9f20e3d7687beea6acff0ea7268
#
_cell.length_a   1.000
_cell.length_b   1.000
_cell.length_c   1.000
_cell.angle_alpha   90.00
_cell.angle_beta   90.00
_cell.angle_gamma   90.00
#
_symmetry.space_group_name_H-M   'P 1'
#
loop_
_entity.id
_entity.type
_entity.pdbx_description
1 polymer ?
#
loop_
_entity_poly.entity_id
_entity_poly.type
_entity_poly.pdbx_seq_one_letter_code
_entity_poly.pdbx_strand_id
1 'polypeptide(L)'
;GLGILLVVLGHFIEQYRMGYSFVSASFFCICAFHMALFCICSGLVARFNPRKLVTQQLWLYLVGQTLMLAFRAAVLRENFAETGGLLAAWLLPWRHIWYLYALIFWHLTLPVLCRLRDRLGLAGSCLGMALAVGLALTAGLVDWPFTLVRVFAFYPFYACGVLLRPQLDRLAAFAAEHRPVQL
;
A
#
# COMPACT_ATOMS: atom_id res chain seq x y z
N GLY A 1 -4.68 -15.57 -3.95
CA GLY A 1 -5.98 -16.05 -3.62
C GLY A 1 -7.03 -15.02 -3.24
N LEU A 2 -7.61 -15.13 -2.04
CA LEU A 2 -8.80 -14.39 -1.60
C LEU A 2 -8.69 -12.87 -1.79
N GLY A 3 -7.56 -12.26 -1.46
CA GLY A 3 -7.36 -10.81 -1.60
C GLY A 3 -7.60 -10.30 -3.04
N ILE A 4 -7.13 -11.04 -4.05
CA ILE A 4 -7.33 -10.67 -5.46
C ILE A 4 -8.82 -10.76 -5.85
N LEU A 5 -9.52 -11.80 -5.35
CA LEU A 5 -10.97 -11.92 -5.59
C LEU A 5 -11.74 -10.72 -5.00
N LEU A 6 -11.36 -10.25 -3.81
CA LEU A 6 -11.94 -9.06 -3.19
C LEU A 6 -11.66 -7.79 -4.00
N VAL A 7 -10.47 -7.65 -4.60
CA VAL A 7 -10.16 -6.53 -5.51
C VAL A 7 -11.08 -6.56 -6.72
N VAL A 8 -11.19 -7.71 -7.40
CA VAL A 8 -12.05 -7.86 -8.59
C VAL A 8 -13.50 -7.57 -8.24
N LEU A 9 -14.00 -8.13 -7.12
CA LEU A 9 -15.36 -7.90 -6.64
C LEU A 9 -15.57 -6.41 -6.31
N GLY A 10 -14.63 -5.77 -5.61
CA GLY A 10 -14.70 -4.35 -5.29
C GLY A 10 -14.84 -3.48 -6.54
N HIS A 11 -14.03 -3.73 -7.56
CA HIS A 11 -14.13 -2.98 -8.83
C HIS A 11 -15.40 -3.30 -9.62
N PHE A 12 -15.90 -4.53 -9.55
CA PHE A 12 -17.15 -4.89 -10.20
C PHE A 12 -18.34 -4.16 -9.59
N ILE A 13 -18.42 -4.07 -8.26
CA ILE A 13 -19.55 -3.41 -7.58
C ILE A 13 -19.41 -1.88 -7.51
N GLU A 14 -18.21 -1.32 -7.78
CA GLU A 14 -17.94 0.13 -7.72
C GLU A 14 -18.90 0.93 -8.60
N GLN A 15 -19.22 0.45 -9.78
CA GLN A 15 -20.12 1.12 -10.72
C GLN A 15 -21.59 1.17 -10.24
N TYR A 16 -22.00 0.24 -9.36
CA TYR A 16 -23.36 0.15 -8.84
C TYR A 16 -23.55 0.84 -7.48
N ARG A 17 -22.45 1.32 -6.85
CA ARG A 17 -22.50 1.87 -5.49
C ARG A 17 -23.38 3.11 -5.34
N MET A 18 -23.54 3.90 -6.40
CA MET A 18 -24.32 5.14 -6.37
C MET A 18 -25.85 4.89 -6.36
N GLY A 19 -26.30 3.69 -6.72
CA GLY A 19 -27.73 3.35 -6.78
C GLY A 19 -28.28 2.69 -5.52
N TYR A 20 -27.43 2.04 -4.71
CA TYR A 20 -27.90 1.22 -3.57
C TYR A 20 -26.97 1.40 -2.36
N SER A 21 -27.56 1.79 -1.21
CA SER A 21 -26.80 2.00 0.04
C SER A 21 -26.10 0.74 0.54
N PHE A 22 -26.71 -0.44 0.38
CA PHE A 22 -26.09 -1.72 0.73
C PHE A 22 -24.85 -2.01 -0.13
N VAL A 23 -24.91 -1.75 -1.44
CA VAL A 23 -23.77 -1.92 -2.36
C VAL A 23 -22.65 -0.96 -2.00
N SER A 24 -23.00 0.29 -1.67
CA SER A 24 -22.04 1.28 -1.19
C SER A 24 -21.33 0.84 0.09
N ALA A 25 -22.06 0.37 1.09
CA ALA A 25 -21.50 -0.13 2.34
C ALA A 25 -20.60 -1.35 2.09
N SER A 26 -21.05 -2.31 1.28
CA SER A 26 -20.26 -3.49 0.91
C SER A 26 -18.97 -3.12 0.19
N PHE A 27 -19.03 -2.16 -0.73
CA PHE A 27 -17.85 -1.63 -1.42
C PHE A 27 -16.84 -1.05 -0.44
N PHE A 28 -17.26 -0.18 0.48
CA PHE A 28 -16.36 0.42 1.47
C PHE A 28 -15.76 -0.62 2.42
N CYS A 29 -16.54 -1.60 2.89
CA CYS A 29 -16.02 -2.70 3.71
C CYS A 29 -14.96 -3.53 2.96
N ILE A 30 -15.24 -3.91 1.71
CA ILE A 30 -14.29 -4.65 0.88
C ILE A 30 -13.02 -3.82 0.66
N CYS A 31 -13.14 -2.54 0.28
CA CYS A 31 -12.00 -1.67 0.03
C CYS A 31 -11.14 -1.44 1.28
N ALA A 32 -11.75 -1.22 2.44
CA ALA A 32 -11.02 -1.05 3.69
C ALA A 32 -10.26 -2.32 4.08
N PHE A 33 -10.90 -3.49 3.97
CA PHE A 33 -10.30 -4.76 4.38
C PHE A 33 -9.19 -5.21 3.43
N HIS A 34 -9.45 -5.28 2.12
CA HIS A 34 -8.46 -5.83 1.20
C HIS A 34 -7.23 -4.95 1.08
N MET A 35 -7.37 -3.62 1.11
CA MET A 35 -6.23 -2.71 1.03
C MET A 35 -5.35 -2.81 2.28
N ALA A 36 -5.94 -2.84 3.48
CA ALA A 36 -5.20 -3.07 4.73
C ALA A 36 -4.45 -4.40 4.69
N LEU A 37 -5.12 -5.48 4.24
CA LEU A 37 -4.50 -6.81 4.11
C LEU A 37 -3.30 -6.79 3.14
N PHE A 38 -3.44 -6.16 1.96
CA PHE A 38 -2.33 -6.03 1.01
C PHE A 38 -1.16 -5.25 1.59
N CYS A 39 -1.42 -4.17 2.33
CA CYS A 39 -0.39 -3.38 2.98
C CYS A 39 0.37 -4.19 4.03
N ILE A 40 -0.34 -4.93 4.90
CA ILE A 40 0.29 -5.82 5.89
C ILE A 40 1.12 -6.90 5.20
N CYS A 41 0.56 -7.60 4.21
CA CYS A 41 1.28 -8.63 3.46
C CYS A 41 2.54 -8.07 2.78
N SER A 42 2.46 -6.88 2.20
CA SER A 42 3.61 -6.22 1.60
C SER A 42 4.68 -5.87 2.63
N GLY A 43 4.29 -5.42 3.83
CA GLY A 43 5.22 -5.20 4.94
C GLY A 43 5.89 -6.48 5.43
N LEU A 44 5.13 -7.58 5.54
CA LEU A 44 5.65 -8.89 5.95
C LEU A 44 6.74 -9.43 5.02
N VAL A 45 6.57 -9.27 3.71
CA VAL A 45 7.55 -9.75 2.71
C VAL A 45 8.61 -8.70 2.35
N ALA A 46 8.49 -7.48 2.86
CA ALA A 46 9.38 -6.38 2.53
C ALA A 46 10.84 -6.68 2.89
N ARG A 47 11.73 -6.48 1.93
CA ARG A 47 13.18 -6.53 2.10
C ARG A 47 13.79 -5.33 1.39
N PHE A 48 14.53 -4.51 2.12
CA PHE A 48 15.16 -3.35 1.52
C PHE A 48 16.25 -3.79 0.54
N ASN A 49 16.06 -3.43 -0.71
CA ASN A 49 17.04 -3.63 -1.77
C ASN A 49 16.95 -2.43 -2.73
N PRO A 50 17.91 -1.47 -2.66
CA PRO A 50 17.86 -0.25 -3.46
C PRO A 50 17.87 -0.54 -4.97
N ARG A 51 18.58 -1.60 -5.40
CA ARG A 51 18.61 -1.99 -6.81
C ARG A 51 17.21 -2.45 -7.28
N LYS A 52 16.53 -3.31 -6.51
CA LYS A 52 15.17 -3.75 -6.84
C LYS A 52 14.14 -2.63 -6.74
N LEU A 53 14.33 -1.68 -5.82
CA LEU A 53 13.47 -0.51 -5.73
C LEU A 53 13.46 0.27 -7.05
N VAL A 54 14.64 0.53 -7.61
CA VAL A 54 14.78 1.29 -8.87
C VAL A 54 14.39 0.45 -10.09
N THR A 55 14.93 -0.78 -10.21
CA THR A 55 14.78 -1.58 -11.44
C THR A 55 13.46 -2.31 -11.56
N GLN A 56 12.74 -2.51 -10.46
CA GLN A 56 11.45 -3.22 -10.47
C GLN A 56 10.30 -2.30 -10.08
N GLN A 57 10.34 -1.68 -8.89
CA GLN A 57 9.19 -0.92 -8.40
C GLN A 57 9.04 0.42 -9.11
N LEU A 58 10.11 1.22 -9.17
CA LEU A 58 10.08 2.51 -9.85
C LEU A 58 9.82 2.33 -11.35
N TRP A 59 10.48 1.37 -11.99
CA TRP A 59 10.28 1.07 -13.40
C TRP A 59 8.82 0.66 -13.69
N LEU A 60 8.27 -0.25 -12.89
CA LEU A 60 6.87 -0.69 -13.03
C LEU A 60 5.90 0.48 -12.85
N TYR A 61 6.17 1.36 -11.87
CA TYR A 61 5.38 2.59 -11.68
C TYR A 61 5.44 3.49 -12.90
N LEU A 62 6.64 3.79 -13.41
CA LEU A 62 6.84 4.68 -14.55
C LEU A 62 6.16 4.16 -15.82
N VAL A 63 6.31 2.87 -16.11
CA VAL A 63 5.66 2.23 -17.26
C VAL A 63 4.13 2.27 -17.10
N GLY A 64 3.62 1.85 -15.93
CA GLY A 64 2.18 1.88 -15.67
C GLY A 64 1.59 3.27 -15.76
N GLN A 65 2.27 4.28 -15.20
CA GLN A 65 1.82 5.68 -15.26
C GLN A 65 1.86 6.24 -16.69
N THR A 66 2.90 5.91 -17.47
CA THR A 66 3.00 6.33 -18.87
C THR A 66 1.88 5.72 -19.71
N LEU A 67 1.59 4.42 -19.53
CA LEU A 67 0.47 3.75 -20.22
C LEU A 67 -0.87 4.38 -19.85
N MET A 68 -1.08 4.71 -18.56
CA MET A 68 -2.29 5.39 -18.11
C MET A 68 -2.42 6.80 -18.69
N LEU A 69 -1.33 7.56 -18.75
CA LEU A 69 -1.34 8.87 -19.41
C LEU A 69 -1.67 8.77 -20.91
N ALA A 70 -1.07 7.81 -21.60
CA ALA A 70 -1.37 7.57 -23.01
C ALA A 70 -2.86 7.20 -23.21
N PHE A 71 -3.42 6.37 -22.35
CA PHE A 71 -4.85 6.03 -22.35
C PHE A 71 -5.74 7.26 -22.11
N ARG A 72 -5.42 8.07 -21.10
CA ARG A 72 -6.15 9.31 -20.78
C ARG A 72 -6.13 10.30 -21.94
N ALA A 73 -4.97 10.47 -22.57
CA ALA A 73 -4.82 11.35 -23.72
C ALA A 73 -5.58 10.83 -24.96
N ALA A 74 -5.42 9.54 -25.30
CA ALA A 74 -5.95 8.97 -26.53
C ALA A 74 -7.45 8.64 -26.45
N VAL A 75 -7.90 8.08 -25.34
CA VAL A 75 -9.27 7.57 -25.18
C VAL A 75 -10.17 8.55 -24.45
N LEU A 76 -9.72 9.11 -23.33
CA LEU A 76 -10.51 10.05 -22.52
C LEU A 76 -10.40 11.48 -23.04
N ARG A 77 -9.48 11.77 -23.96
CA ARG A 77 -9.21 13.10 -24.52
C ARG A 77 -9.05 14.17 -23.44
N GLU A 78 -8.41 13.80 -22.33
CA GLU A 78 -8.25 14.67 -21.17
C GLU A 78 -7.26 15.80 -21.46
N ASN A 79 -7.64 17.02 -21.06
CA ASN A 79 -6.76 18.18 -21.16
C ASN A 79 -5.89 18.31 -19.92
N PHE A 80 -4.62 17.94 -20.01
CA PHE A 80 -3.69 17.98 -18.87
C PHE A 80 -3.31 19.40 -18.43
N ALA A 81 -3.60 20.43 -19.21
CA ALA A 81 -3.32 21.81 -18.81
C ALA A 81 -4.13 22.21 -17.57
N GLU A 82 -5.34 21.68 -17.40
CA GLU A 82 -6.22 21.96 -16.26
C GLU A 82 -5.78 21.23 -14.98
N THR A 83 -4.97 20.19 -15.09
CA THR A 83 -4.49 19.36 -13.96
C THR A 83 -3.04 19.66 -13.54
N GLY A 84 -2.53 20.85 -13.89
CA GLY A 84 -1.15 21.27 -13.56
C GLY A 84 -0.11 20.84 -14.61
N GLY A 85 -0.56 20.43 -15.79
CA GLY A 85 0.29 20.06 -16.92
C GLY A 85 0.68 18.58 -16.96
N LEU A 86 1.30 18.17 -18.05
CA LEU A 86 1.69 16.78 -18.31
C LEU A 86 2.66 16.23 -17.25
N LEU A 87 3.58 17.06 -16.76
CA LEU A 87 4.56 16.64 -15.75
C LEU A 87 3.88 16.33 -14.41
N ALA A 88 2.95 17.18 -13.96
CA ALA A 88 2.19 16.93 -12.74
C ALA A 88 1.32 15.67 -12.88
N ALA A 89 0.66 15.51 -14.01
CA ALA A 89 -0.13 14.31 -14.31
C ALA A 89 0.73 13.03 -14.36
N TRP A 90 2.02 13.14 -14.71
CA TRP A 90 2.96 12.01 -14.74
C TRP A 90 3.53 11.66 -13.35
N LEU A 91 3.78 12.67 -12.51
CA LEU A 91 4.30 12.47 -11.15
C LEU A 91 3.23 12.01 -10.17
N LEU A 92 1.97 12.46 -10.35
CA LEU A 92 0.86 12.10 -9.47
C LEU A 92 0.13 10.86 -10.00
N PRO A 93 0.16 9.75 -9.25
CA PRO A 93 -0.44 8.50 -9.72
C PRO A 93 -1.96 8.63 -9.85
N TRP A 94 -2.47 8.11 -10.96
CA TRP A 94 -3.89 8.09 -11.22
C TRP A 94 -4.55 6.84 -10.65
N ARG A 95 -5.72 7.02 -10.00
CA ARG A 95 -6.59 5.94 -9.49
C ARG A 95 -5.85 4.75 -8.86
N HIS A 96 -5.70 3.64 -9.60
CA HIS A 96 -5.23 2.36 -9.06
C HIS A 96 -3.71 2.25 -8.93
N ILE A 97 -2.94 3.09 -9.61
CA ILE A 97 -1.46 3.06 -9.60
C ILE A 97 -0.90 3.65 -8.28
N TRP A 98 -1.74 4.34 -7.49
CA TRP A 98 -1.32 4.91 -6.21
C TRP A 98 -0.63 3.91 -5.28
N TYR A 99 -1.02 2.62 -5.35
CA TYR A 99 -0.44 1.58 -4.50
C TYR A 99 1.03 1.30 -4.83
N LEU A 100 1.40 1.27 -6.11
CA LEU A 100 2.80 1.14 -6.54
C LEU A 100 3.63 2.35 -6.09
N TYR A 101 3.07 3.55 -6.20
CA TYR A 101 3.69 4.77 -5.70
C TYR A 101 3.89 4.70 -4.17
N ALA A 102 2.87 4.27 -3.43
CA ALA A 102 2.93 4.09 -1.98
C ALA A 102 4.02 3.08 -1.57
N LEU A 103 4.12 1.95 -2.28
CA LEU A 103 5.15 0.94 -2.02
C LEU A 103 6.57 1.51 -2.16
N ILE A 104 6.84 2.35 -3.15
CA ILE A 104 8.14 3.02 -3.30
C ILE A 104 8.43 3.86 -2.06
N PHE A 105 7.48 4.70 -1.66
CA PHE A 105 7.60 5.56 -0.49
C PHE A 105 7.82 4.76 0.79
N TRP A 106 7.02 3.71 1.02
CA TRP A 106 7.12 2.86 2.20
C TRP A 106 8.44 2.06 2.25
N HIS A 107 8.94 1.61 1.11
CA HIS A 107 10.25 0.93 1.05
C HIS A 107 11.42 1.86 1.43
N LEU A 108 11.33 3.16 1.17
CA LEU A 108 12.33 4.12 1.61
C LEU A 108 12.38 4.26 3.14
N THR A 109 11.25 4.08 3.82
CA THR A 109 11.18 4.12 5.30
C THR A 109 11.58 2.79 5.96
N LEU A 110 11.62 1.68 5.22
CA LEU A 110 11.90 0.34 5.72
C LEU A 110 13.19 0.23 6.54
N PRO A 111 14.34 0.82 6.12
CA PRO A 111 15.57 0.76 6.91
C PRO A 111 15.44 1.42 8.29
N VAL A 112 14.63 2.48 8.39
CA VAL A 112 14.38 3.19 9.66
C VAL A 112 13.56 2.31 10.59
N LEU A 113 12.46 1.72 10.11
CA LEU A 113 11.62 0.82 10.91
C LEU A 113 12.41 -0.40 11.40
N CYS A 114 13.20 -1.02 10.53
CA CYS A 114 14.04 -2.14 10.91
C CYS A 114 15.09 -1.76 11.97
N ARG A 115 15.79 -0.62 11.80
CA ARG A 115 16.76 -0.14 12.77
C ARG A 115 16.15 0.16 14.15
N LEU A 116 14.97 0.79 14.18
CA LEU A 116 14.24 1.05 15.43
C LEU A 116 13.91 -0.26 16.15
N ARG A 117 13.32 -1.21 15.44
CA ARG A 117 12.99 -2.53 15.98
C ARG A 117 14.23 -3.27 16.48
N ASP A 118 15.28 -3.33 15.67
CA ASP A 118 16.46 -4.16 15.94
C ASP A 118 17.33 -3.58 17.05
N ARG A 119 17.36 -2.23 17.23
CA ARG A 119 18.10 -1.57 18.30
C ARG A 119 17.36 -1.48 19.63
N LEU A 120 16.06 -1.24 19.61
CA LEU A 120 15.24 -0.95 20.77
C LEU A 120 14.20 -2.05 21.08
N GLY A 121 14.18 -3.14 20.32
CA GLY A 121 13.27 -4.27 20.52
C GLY A 121 11.79 -3.86 20.49
N LEU A 122 11.05 -4.23 21.53
CA LEU A 122 9.63 -3.92 21.62
C LEU A 122 9.37 -2.39 21.67
N ALA A 123 10.17 -1.65 22.44
CA ALA A 123 10.05 -0.19 22.52
C ALA A 123 10.25 0.47 21.16
N GLY A 124 11.22 0.02 20.36
CA GLY A 124 11.46 0.48 19.01
C GLY A 124 10.31 0.13 18.05
N SER A 125 9.71 -1.04 18.21
CA SER A 125 8.51 -1.43 17.43
C SER A 125 7.31 -0.55 17.79
N CYS A 126 7.08 -0.28 19.07
CA CYS A 126 6.03 0.63 19.52
C CYS A 126 6.26 2.06 19.01
N LEU A 127 7.51 2.57 19.07
CA LEU A 127 7.86 3.87 18.54
C LEU A 127 7.66 3.94 17.02
N GLY A 128 8.11 2.94 16.27
CA GLY A 128 7.91 2.85 14.83
C GLY A 128 6.43 2.85 14.45
N MET A 129 5.59 2.13 15.21
CA MET A 129 4.14 2.13 15.00
C MET A 129 3.53 3.49 15.36
N ALA A 130 3.92 4.11 16.47
CA ALA A 130 3.42 5.42 16.86
C ALA A 130 3.75 6.49 15.80
N LEU A 131 4.96 6.46 15.24
CA LEU A 131 5.35 7.36 14.15
C LEU A 131 4.51 7.10 12.88
N ALA A 132 4.25 5.83 12.55
CA ALA A 132 3.42 5.47 11.40
C ALA A 132 1.97 5.95 11.57
N VAL A 133 1.39 5.77 12.77
CA VAL A 133 0.05 6.26 13.10
C VAL A 133 0.02 7.79 13.12
N GLY A 134 1.02 8.44 13.72
CA GLY A 134 1.16 9.89 13.70
C GLY A 134 1.16 10.45 12.28
N LEU A 135 1.91 9.83 11.37
CA LEU A 135 1.91 10.22 9.96
C LEU A 135 0.55 9.99 9.30
N ALA A 136 -0.15 8.90 9.61
CA ALA A 136 -1.49 8.65 9.10
C ALA A 136 -2.52 9.68 9.57
N LEU A 137 -2.40 10.18 10.80
CA LEU A 137 -3.27 11.23 11.32
C LEU A 137 -3.11 12.54 10.55
N THR A 138 -1.91 12.87 10.04
CA THR A 138 -1.71 14.05 9.19
C THR A 138 -2.53 13.99 7.90
N ALA A 139 -2.90 12.79 7.44
CA ALA A 139 -3.73 12.62 6.25
C ALA A 139 -5.15 13.22 6.41
N GLY A 140 -5.63 13.30 7.66
CA GLY A 140 -6.93 13.94 7.97
C GLY A 140 -6.86 15.38 8.46
N LEU A 141 -5.65 15.86 8.80
CA LEU A 141 -5.45 17.19 9.41
C LEU A 141 -4.85 18.22 8.44
N VAL A 142 -4.21 17.76 7.37
CA VAL A 142 -3.51 18.62 6.40
C VAL A 142 -4.05 18.32 4.99
N ASP A 143 -4.24 19.37 4.20
CA ASP A 143 -4.63 19.25 2.79
C ASP A 143 -3.47 18.71 1.93
N TRP A 144 -3.22 17.43 2.06
CA TRP A 144 -2.29 16.74 1.17
C TRP A 144 -2.92 16.45 -0.20
N PRO A 145 -2.15 16.44 -1.28
CA PRO A 145 -2.63 15.88 -2.55
C PRO A 145 -3.24 14.50 -2.32
N PHE A 146 -4.38 14.23 -2.93
CA PHE A 146 -5.22 13.02 -2.70
C PHE A 146 -4.43 11.69 -2.63
N THR A 147 -3.38 11.58 -3.43
CA THR A 147 -2.50 10.40 -3.44
C THR A 147 -1.71 10.23 -2.15
N LEU A 148 -1.14 11.33 -1.61
CA LEU A 148 -0.37 11.32 -0.37
C LEU A 148 -1.27 11.02 0.84
N VAL A 149 -2.52 11.45 0.84
CA VAL A 149 -3.52 11.06 1.85
C VAL A 149 -3.57 9.53 1.97
N ARG A 150 -3.68 8.83 0.85
CA ARG A 150 -3.71 7.36 0.84
C ARG A 150 -2.39 6.73 1.29
N VAL A 151 -1.26 7.27 0.82
CA VAL A 151 0.08 6.79 1.21
C VAL A 151 0.24 6.84 2.73
N PHE A 152 -0.16 7.92 3.36
CA PHE A 152 -0.04 8.09 4.82
C PHE A 152 -1.09 7.30 5.58
N ALA A 153 -2.36 7.31 5.15
CA ALA A 153 -3.44 6.58 5.82
C ALA A 153 -3.21 5.06 5.87
N PHE A 154 -2.61 4.47 4.84
CA PHE A 154 -2.33 3.03 4.79
C PHE A 154 -0.94 2.64 5.31
N TYR A 155 -0.06 3.61 5.60
CA TYR A 155 1.29 3.34 6.10
C TYR A 155 1.35 2.53 7.40
N PRO A 156 0.46 2.73 8.42
CA PRO A 156 0.47 1.91 9.63
C PRO A 156 0.28 0.41 9.37
N PHE A 157 -0.53 0.04 8.39
CA PHE A 157 -0.73 -1.36 8.04
C PHE A 157 0.55 -1.99 7.43
N TYR A 158 1.25 -1.24 6.60
CA TYR A 158 2.55 -1.67 6.08
C TYR A 158 3.59 -1.78 7.20
N ALA A 159 3.71 -0.78 8.07
CA ALA A 159 4.61 -0.78 9.22
C ALA A 159 4.30 -1.95 10.17
N CYS A 160 3.02 -2.24 10.42
CA CYS A 160 2.58 -3.40 11.19
C CYS A 160 3.15 -4.70 10.60
N GLY A 161 3.04 -4.92 9.29
CA GLY A 161 3.63 -6.08 8.62
C GLY A 161 5.14 -6.19 8.82
N VAL A 162 5.87 -5.09 8.64
CA VAL A 162 7.34 -5.04 8.85
C VAL A 162 7.72 -5.38 10.28
N LEU A 163 7.02 -4.82 11.26
CA LEU A 163 7.34 -4.96 12.68
C LEU A 163 6.94 -6.34 13.23
N LEU A 164 5.86 -6.94 12.73
CA LEU A 164 5.38 -8.26 13.15
C LEU A 164 6.16 -9.43 12.52
N ARG A 165 6.87 -9.19 11.44
CA ARG A 165 7.57 -10.26 10.70
C ARG A 165 8.45 -11.16 11.57
N PRO A 166 9.33 -10.68 12.48
CA PRO A 166 10.17 -11.56 13.28
C PRO A 166 9.38 -12.47 14.23
N GLN A 167 8.23 -12.01 14.73
CA GLN A 167 7.34 -12.80 15.57
C GLN A 167 6.69 -13.93 14.77
N LEU A 168 6.24 -13.64 13.55
CA LEU A 168 5.66 -14.66 12.65
C LEU A 168 6.71 -15.67 12.19
N ASP A 169 7.94 -15.25 11.92
CA ASP A 169 9.03 -16.16 11.56
C ASP A 169 9.35 -17.10 12.73
N ARG A 170 9.34 -16.64 14.00
CA ARG A 170 9.50 -17.47 15.20
C ARG A 170 8.33 -18.45 15.38
N LEU A 171 7.10 -18.00 15.20
CA LEU A 171 5.91 -18.85 15.30
C LEU A 171 5.92 -19.93 14.19
N ALA A 172 6.32 -19.59 12.99
CA ALA A 172 6.43 -20.52 11.88
C ALA A 172 7.51 -21.59 12.15
N ALA A 173 8.66 -21.18 12.70
CA ALA A 173 9.73 -22.10 13.09
C ALA A 173 9.26 -23.06 14.21
N PHE A 174 8.62 -22.52 15.25
CA PHE A 174 8.06 -23.33 16.34
C PHE A 174 7.01 -24.35 15.84
N ALA A 175 6.10 -23.91 14.97
CA ALA A 175 5.08 -24.79 14.38
C ALA A 175 5.69 -25.86 13.45
N ALA A 176 6.79 -25.57 12.79
CA ALA A 176 7.50 -26.55 11.95
C ALA A 176 8.17 -27.64 12.79
N GLU A 177 8.75 -27.26 13.94
CA GLU A 177 9.41 -28.17 14.87
C GLU A 177 8.42 -29.11 15.58
N HIS A 178 7.18 -28.63 15.82
CA HIS A 178 6.14 -29.41 16.53
C HIS A 178 5.11 -30.04 15.57
N ARG A 179 5.39 -30.14 14.29
CA ARG A 179 4.51 -30.90 13.38
C ARG A 179 4.57 -32.37 13.76
N PRO A 180 3.42 -33.03 14.05
CA PRO A 180 3.38 -34.48 14.21
C PRO A 180 3.86 -35.10 12.90
N VAL A 181 4.82 -36.02 13.02
CA VAL A 181 5.27 -36.88 11.90
C VAL A 181 4.02 -37.62 11.41
N GLN A 182 3.51 -37.24 10.25
CA GLN A 182 2.48 -38.03 9.59
C GLN A 182 3.14 -39.33 9.10
N LEU A 183 2.89 -40.40 9.86
CA LEU A 183 3.21 -41.80 9.48
C LEU A 183 2.27 -42.23 8.37
#